data_fef41f4b55d0f46ebc805b988c410a1c
#
_entry.id   fef41f4b55d0f46ebc805b988c410a1c
#
_cell.length_a   1.000
_cell.length_b   1.000
_cell.length_c   1.000
_cell.angle_alpha   90.00
_cell.angle_beta   90.00
_cell.angle_gamma   90.00
#
_symmetry.space_group_name_H-M   'P 1'
#
loop_
_entity.id
_entity.type
_entity.pdbx_description
1 polymer ?
#
loop_
_entity_poly.entity_id
_entity_poly.type
_entity_poly.pdbx_seq_one_letter_code
_entity_poly.pdbx_strand_id
1 'polypeptide(L)'
;MKEEKLVSWSILGLLLLVVLALGGMIAYMFMGPSSSSQRQAAAQAINSLYRDDSRNYLADDYSPDKVKEVKQVINKVGFLDRKTYQDQVAQAETMYTALTDLDKVYQVKAIKDRGLALPETEDLLLKEGVNQNQIKQSLASLKPLQDTGLGKDLHELYAYGQEIFDRKGEVERSVSNLPEYEDDFDSLSQAVTAVEDLENQYAGYLQQPVYQDVKEKLDTYAKQVATMLVEYPTALDEDSNLVKRMIHSPSLKLGLKGSKYDQELKVALTFDDGPNDEFTPQLLAICDKYGIKASFFLMGAYVDEYPEMAKRIMDEGHYVGNHSYNHFDLNTLTDDEVIQQFEWTNMAIEEATGQRPSLYRMPFGGGGERVYDLLADMGMESVMWTLDSADWSLQERDPIIDNVMKYLGAQDVILMHDTNQATVDAVDQLIPKLQEMGYEFVAPTEIESNPEYFDERDY
;
A
#
# COMPACT_ATOMS: atom_id res chain seq x y z
N MET A 1 -17.49 86.65 41.25
CA MET A 1 -18.28 85.44 41.03
C MET A 1 -18.53 85.11 39.55
N LYS A 2 -18.46 86.02 38.60
CA LYS A 2 -18.62 85.64 37.15
C LYS A 2 -17.33 85.18 36.47
N GLU A 3 -16.16 85.69 36.91
CA GLU A 3 -14.87 85.31 36.31
C GLU A 3 -14.37 83.93 36.76
N GLU A 4 -14.57 83.53 37.98
CA GLU A 4 -14.18 82.18 38.45
C GLU A 4 -14.98 81.03 37.76
N LYS A 5 -16.24 81.29 37.42
CA LYS A 5 -17.02 80.27 36.64
C LYS A 5 -16.57 80.16 35.20
N LEU A 6 -16.09 81.20 34.55
CA LEU A 6 -15.59 81.13 33.16
C LEU A 6 -14.28 80.37 33.08
N VAL A 7 -13.35 80.54 34.02
CA VAL A 7 -12.08 79.84 34.11
C VAL A 7 -12.32 78.34 34.37
N SER A 8 -13.30 77.99 35.24
CA SER A 8 -13.66 76.61 35.55
C SER A 8 -14.22 75.90 34.31
N TRP A 9 -15.07 76.52 33.49
CA TRP A 9 -15.60 75.94 32.26
C TRP A 9 -14.55 75.77 31.15
N SER A 10 -13.60 76.69 31.05
CA SER A 10 -12.48 76.61 30.12
C SER A 10 -11.51 75.50 30.48
N ILE A 11 -11.24 75.23 31.74
CA ILE A 11 -10.41 74.15 32.24
C ILE A 11 -11.12 72.83 32.05
N LEU A 12 -12.43 72.75 32.31
CA LEU A 12 -13.21 71.54 32.10
C LEU A 12 -13.31 71.18 30.62
N GLY A 13 -13.46 72.16 29.74
CA GLY A 13 -13.45 71.99 28.30
C GLY A 13 -12.10 71.49 27.76
N LEU A 14 -10.98 72.07 28.33
CA LEU A 14 -9.64 71.61 27.98
C LEU A 14 -9.36 70.19 28.46
N LEU A 15 -9.80 69.84 29.67
CA LEU A 15 -9.69 68.42 30.18
C LEU A 15 -10.50 67.50 29.38
N LEU A 16 -11.72 67.81 28.93
CA LEU A 16 -12.54 66.99 28.06
C LEU A 16 -11.88 66.79 26.72
N LEU A 17 -11.28 67.79 26.11
CA LEU A 17 -10.53 67.68 24.84
C LEU A 17 -9.29 66.79 25.00
N VAL A 18 -8.56 66.95 26.14
CA VAL A 18 -7.40 66.07 26.42
C VAL A 18 -7.84 64.58 26.61
N VAL A 19 -8.93 64.35 27.32
CA VAL A 19 -9.49 63.01 27.50
C VAL A 19 -9.98 62.41 26.16
N LEU A 20 -10.63 63.24 25.32
CA LEU A 20 -11.03 62.81 23.97
C LEU A 20 -9.82 62.59 23.06
N ALA A 21 -8.80 63.45 23.14
CA ALA A 21 -7.56 63.26 22.37
C ALA A 21 -6.78 62.04 22.84
N LEU A 22 -6.68 61.81 24.15
CA LEU A 22 -6.07 60.60 24.72
C LEU A 22 -6.89 59.35 24.40
N GLY A 23 -8.21 59.44 24.50
CA GLY A 23 -9.13 58.37 24.07
C GLY A 23 -9.01 58.05 22.59
N GLY A 24 -8.93 59.09 21.74
CA GLY A 24 -8.67 58.94 20.30
C GLY A 24 -7.29 58.38 19.99
N MET A 25 -6.25 58.80 20.74
CA MET A 25 -4.89 58.26 20.60
C MET A 25 -4.79 56.79 21.06
N ILE A 26 -5.48 56.47 22.17
CA ILE A 26 -5.58 55.07 22.64
C ILE A 26 -6.38 54.25 21.65
N ALA A 27 -7.51 54.77 21.15
CA ALA A 27 -8.28 54.08 20.11
C ALA A 27 -7.48 53.91 18.81
N TYR A 28 -6.67 54.93 18.41
CA TYR A 28 -5.79 54.80 17.25
C TYR A 28 -4.65 53.79 17.47
N MET A 29 -4.06 53.72 18.67
CA MET A 29 -3.05 52.72 19.01
C MET A 29 -3.59 51.29 18.99
N PHE A 30 -4.85 51.08 19.40
CA PHE A 30 -5.49 49.75 19.46
C PHE A 30 -6.33 49.41 18.23
N MET A 31 -6.85 50.44 17.50
CA MET A 31 -7.73 50.28 16.33
C MET A 31 -7.08 50.77 15.02
N GLY A 32 -5.91 51.37 15.08
CA GLY A 32 -5.21 51.88 13.90
C GLY A 32 -4.66 50.75 12.99
N PRO A 33 -4.27 51.11 11.77
CA PRO A 33 -3.65 50.15 10.87
C PRO A 33 -2.30 49.71 11.41
N SER A 34 -1.98 48.44 11.19
CA SER A 34 -0.70 47.84 11.58
C SER A 34 0.47 48.49 10.85
N SER A 35 1.66 48.52 11.47
CA SER A 35 2.89 48.84 10.75
C SER A 35 3.17 47.81 9.61
N SER A 36 3.93 48.21 8.60
CA SER A 36 4.31 47.32 7.52
C SER A 36 5.06 46.06 8.02
N SER A 37 5.92 46.24 9.03
CA SER A 37 6.64 45.12 9.66
C SER A 37 5.73 44.17 10.42
N GLN A 38 4.70 44.67 11.11
CA GLN A 38 3.72 43.80 11.79
C GLN A 38 2.88 42.99 10.79
N ARG A 39 2.46 43.61 9.68
CA ARG A 39 1.73 42.92 8.63
C ARG A 39 2.58 41.85 7.96
N GLN A 40 3.85 42.15 7.67
CA GLN A 40 4.78 41.21 7.08
C GLN A 40 5.04 39.99 8.01
N ALA A 41 5.28 40.25 9.31
CA ALA A 41 5.48 39.20 10.29
C ALA A 41 4.23 38.29 10.43
N ALA A 42 3.03 38.89 10.45
CA ALA A 42 1.78 38.14 10.50
C ALA A 42 1.55 37.29 9.22
N ALA A 43 1.79 37.85 8.06
CA ALA A 43 1.68 37.12 6.79
C ALA A 43 2.66 35.94 6.72
N GLN A 44 3.91 36.12 7.12
CA GLN A 44 4.91 35.06 7.20
C GLN A 44 4.49 33.97 8.19
N ALA A 45 4.02 34.36 9.38
CA ALA A 45 3.56 33.41 10.38
C ALA A 45 2.35 32.58 9.88
N ILE A 46 1.40 33.23 9.19
CA ILE A 46 0.25 32.51 8.62
C ILE A 46 0.67 31.59 7.48
N ASN A 47 1.51 32.07 6.55
CA ASN A 47 1.97 31.24 5.44
C ASN A 47 2.73 29.99 5.93
N SER A 48 3.35 30.04 7.12
CA SER A 48 3.97 28.84 7.70
C SER A 48 2.98 27.75 8.12
N LEU A 49 1.68 28.03 8.20
CA LEU A 49 0.65 27.03 8.48
C LEU A 49 0.20 26.26 7.22
N TYR A 50 0.60 26.73 6.05
CA TYR A 50 0.19 26.17 4.76
C TYR A 50 1.39 25.71 3.96
N ARG A 51 1.16 24.75 3.05
CA ARG A 51 2.21 24.18 2.17
C ARG A 51 2.74 25.24 1.20
N ASP A 52 1.87 26.12 0.73
CA ASP A 52 2.19 27.18 -0.21
C ASP A 52 1.23 28.39 -0.08
N ASP A 53 1.48 29.42 -0.88
CA ASP A 53 0.68 30.66 -0.87
C ASP A 53 -0.76 30.47 -1.38
N SER A 54 -1.09 29.36 -2.05
CA SER A 54 -2.46 29.03 -2.48
C SER A 54 -3.37 28.70 -1.29
N ARG A 55 -2.78 28.22 -0.18
CA ARG A 55 -3.45 27.82 1.06
C ARG A 55 -4.48 26.69 0.85
N ASN A 56 -4.23 25.86 -0.14
CA ASN A 56 -5.07 24.71 -0.44
C ASN A 56 -4.83 23.54 0.52
N TYR A 57 -3.61 23.43 1.09
CA TYR A 57 -3.19 22.35 1.98
C TYR A 57 -2.43 22.89 3.18
N LEU A 58 -2.47 22.19 4.31
CA LEU A 58 -1.64 22.48 5.47
C LEU A 58 -0.18 22.17 5.20
N ALA A 59 0.73 22.88 5.89
CA ALA A 59 2.15 22.57 5.90
C ALA A 59 2.40 21.21 6.55
N ASP A 60 3.42 20.47 6.08
CA ASP A 60 3.73 19.14 6.59
C ASP A 60 4.08 19.12 8.08
N ASP A 61 4.64 20.24 8.59
CA ASP A 61 4.97 20.45 10.00
C ASP A 61 3.85 21.18 10.79
N TYR A 62 2.63 21.24 10.26
CA TYR A 62 1.50 21.85 10.96
C TYR A 62 1.24 21.14 12.30
N SER A 63 1.01 21.94 13.34
CA SER A 63 0.59 21.45 14.65
C SER A 63 -0.27 22.47 15.39
N PRO A 64 -1.13 22.04 16.34
CA PRO A 64 -1.88 22.95 17.19
C PRO A 64 -1.00 23.90 18.01
N ASP A 65 0.24 23.51 18.35
CA ASP A 65 1.18 24.38 19.08
C ASP A 65 1.73 25.47 18.16
N LYS A 66 2.05 25.15 16.91
CA LYS A 66 2.44 26.14 15.90
C LYS A 66 1.34 27.20 15.69
N VAL A 67 0.07 26.78 15.71
CA VAL A 67 -1.07 27.72 15.66
C VAL A 67 -1.08 28.67 16.85
N LYS A 68 -0.76 28.21 18.06
CA LYS A 68 -0.66 29.11 19.26
C LYS A 68 0.41 30.18 19.07
N GLU A 69 1.57 29.82 18.53
CA GLU A 69 2.64 30.75 18.21
C GLU A 69 2.19 31.80 17.17
N VAL A 70 1.54 31.34 16.08
CA VAL A 70 1.00 32.25 15.07
C VAL A 70 -0.03 33.21 15.66
N LYS A 71 -0.94 32.71 16.50
CA LYS A 71 -1.92 33.59 17.22
C LYS A 71 -1.24 34.65 18.08
N GLN A 72 -0.10 34.35 18.71
CA GLN A 72 0.65 35.35 19.47
C GLN A 72 1.22 36.49 18.58
N VAL A 73 1.67 36.13 17.36
CA VAL A 73 2.13 37.14 16.39
C VAL A 73 0.96 38.02 15.91
N ILE A 74 -0.18 37.39 15.57
CA ILE A 74 -1.38 38.09 15.10
C ILE A 74 -1.95 39.03 16.15
N ASN A 75 -1.87 38.69 17.44
CA ASN A 75 -2.36 39.57 18.52
C ASN A 75 -1.59 40.88 18.63
N LYS A 76 -0.39 41.01 18.06
CA LYS A 76 0.40 42.25 17.99
C LYS A 76 0.00 43.15 16.81
N VAL A 77 -0.86 42.68 15.92
CA VAL A 77 -1.36 43.38 14.75
C VAL A 77 -2.54 44.28 15.16
N GLY A 78 -2.67 45.48 14.54
CA GLY A 78 -3.77 46.39 14.79
C GLY A 78 -5.14 45.81 14.50
N PHE A 79 -6.17 46.28 15.16
CA PHE A 79 -7.53 45.71 15.13
C PHE A 79 -8.10 45.54 13.71
N LEU A 80 -7.87 46.50 12.83
CA LEU A 80 -8.42 46.51 11.48
C LEU A 80 -7.88 45.33 10.61
N ASP A 81 -6.61 44.99 10.77
CA ASP A 81 -5.97 43.89 10.02
C ASP A 81 -6.15 42.53 10.70
N ARG A 82 -6.32 42.54 12.03
CA ARG A 82 -6.34 41.31 12.87
C ARG A 82 -7.41 40.33 12.48
N LYS A 83 -8.62 40.81 12.14
CA LYS A 83 -9.74 39.95 11.80
C LYS A 83 -9.42 39.07 10.58
N THR A 84 -8.87 39.68 9.53
CA THR A 84 -8.48 38.94 8.30
C THR A 84 -7.48 37.83 8.60
N TYR A 85 -6.49 38.07 9.46
CA TYR A 85 -5.51 37.08 9.87
C TYR A 85 -6.10 35.99 10.77
N GLN A 86 -7.03 36.36 11.66
CA GLN A 86 -7.76 35.37 12.49
C GLN A 86 -8.62 34.43 11.64
N ASP A 87 -9.28 34.94 10.59
CA ASP A 87 -10.09 34.14 9.68
C ASP A 87 -9.21 33.13 8.94
N GLN A 88 -7.99 33.52 8.54
CA GLN A 88 -7.03 32.61 7.88
C GLN A 88 -6.49 31.51 8.82
N VAL A 89 -6.23 31.84 10.09
CA VAL A 89 -5.86 30.83 11.11
C VAL A 89 -7.03 29.88 11.36
N ALA A 90 -8.25 30.40 11.47
CA ALA A 90 -9.45 29.60 11.66
C ALA A 90 -9.68 28.61 10.49
N GLN A 91 -9.33 29.01 9.26
CA GLN A 91 -9.35 28.12 8.11
C GLN A 91 -8.35 26.94 8.29
N ALA A 92 -7.11 27.21 8.70
CA ALA A 92 -6.12 26.16 8.96
C ALA A 92 -6.56 25.23 10.09
N GLU A 93 -7.13 25.74 11.16
CA GLU A 93 -7.70 24.94 12.27
C GLU A 93 -8.87 24.07 11.77
N THR A 94 -9.71 24.60 10.89
CA THR A 94 -10.83 23.85 10.27
C THR A 94 -10.30 22.73 9.38
N MET A 95 -9.27 22.99 8.58
CA MET A 95 -8.60 21.97 7.75
C MET A 95 -8.02 20.83 8.59
N TYR A 96 -7.33 21.18 9.68
CA TYR A 96 -6.76 20.16 10.58
C TYR A 96 -7.85 19.34 11.27
N THR A 97 -8.93 19.98 11.71
CA THR A 97 -10.07 19.27 12.30
C THR A 97 -10.69 18.30 11.30
N ALA A 98 -10.89 18.74 10.05
CA ALA A 98 -11.46 17.90 9.00
C ALA A 98 -10.58 16.67 8.69
N LEU A 99 -9.24 16.85 8.67
CA LEU A 99 -8.30 15.74 8.53
C LEU A 99 -8.38 14.75 9.70
N THR A 100 -8.43 15.24 10.95
CA THR A 100 -8.54 14.38 12.14
C THR A 100 -9.87 13.66 12.22
N ASP A 101 -10.91 14.23 11.63
CA ASP A 101 -12.25 13.64 11.61
C ASP A 101 -12.33 12.38 10.71
N LEU A 102 -11.40 12.19 9.78
CA LEU A 102 -11.28 10.92 9.03
C LEU A 102 -11.14 9.73 9.98
N ASP A 103 -10.33 9.86 11.03
CA ASP A 103 -10.13 8.78 12.02
C ASP A 103 -11.39 8.46 12.84
N LYS A 104 -12.45 9.25 12.75
CA LYS A 104 -13.75 8.94 13.36
C LYS A 104 -14.61 8.01 12.51
N VAL A 105 -14.35 7.99 11.21
CA VAL A 105 -15.17 7.30 10.21
C VAL A 105 -14.45 6.07 9.66
N TYR A 106 -13.16 6.18 9.39
CA TYR A 106 -12.35 5.15 8.73
C TYR A 106 -11.37 4.49 9.67
N GLN A 107 -11.01 3.23 9.35
CA GLN A 107 -9.95 2.47 10.03
C GLN A 107 -8.58 2.86 9.44
N VAL A 108 -8.15 4.09 9.71
CA VAL A 108 -6.87 4.62 9.24
C VAL A 108 -5.94 4.91 10.42
N LYS A 109 -4.63 4.93 10.18
CA LYS A 109 -3.67 5.35 11.20
C LYS A 109 -3.90 6.81 11.56
N ALA A 110 -3.59 7.18 12.79
CA ALA A 110 -3.67 8.57 13.25
C ALA A 110 -2.88 9.50 12.31
N ILE A 111 -3.37 10.73 12.14
CA ILE A 111 -2.78 11.72 11.22
C ILE A 111 -1.28 11.95 11.48
N LYS A 112 -0.87 11.96 12.77
CA LYS A 112 0.56 12.06 13.12
C LYS A 112 1.44 10.99 12.49
N ASP A 113 0.90 9.79 12.27
CA ASP A 113 1.62 8.66 11.68
C ASP A 113 1.67 8.76 10.15
N ARG A 114 0.72 9.47 9.55
CA ARG A 114 0.65 9.74 8.10
C ARG A 114 1.36 11.03 7.68
N GLY A 115 1.82 11.85 8.62
CA GLY A 115 2.41 13.17 8.30
C GLY A 115 1.44 14.09 7.55
N LEU A 116 0.12 14.07 7.85
CA LEU A 116 -0.96 14.78 7.18
C LEU A 116 -1.26 14.32 5.74
N ALA A 117 -0.70 13.20 5.28
CA ALA A 117 -1.06 12.60 3.99
C ALA A 117 -2.48 12.00 4.04
N LEU A 118 -3.22 12.11 2.94
CA LEU A 118 -4.51 11.44 2.79
C LEU A 118 -4.28 9.97 2.41
N PRO A 119 -5.15 9.04 2.88
CA PRO A 119 -5.15 7.67 2.40
C PRO A 119 -5.73 7.61 0.98
N GLU A 120 -5.36 6.59 0.22
CA GLU A 120 -6.05 6.24 -1.03
C GLU A 120 -7.44 5.67 -0.71
N THR A 121 -8.38 5.82 -1.64
CA THR A 121 -9.75 5.33 -1.45
C THR A 121 -9.82 3.81 -1.33
N GLU A 122 -8.91 3.11 -1.99
CA GLU A 122 -8.81 1.64 -1.99
C GLU A 122 -8.46 1.07 -0.61
N ASP A 123 -7.73 1.83 0.19
CA ASP A 123 -7.31 1.45 1.56
C ASP A 123 -8.37 1.81 2.63
N LEU A 124 -9.49 2.42 2.23
CA LEU A 124 -10.47 2.92 3.18
C LEU A 124 -11.45 1.84 3.64
N LEU A 125 -11.35 1.45 4.90
CA LEU A 125 -12.35 0.66 5.58
C LEU A 125 -13.12 1.52 6.58
N LEU A 126 -14.43 1.44 6.57
CA LEU A 126 -15.27 2.07 7.59
C LEU A 126 -14.98 1.46 8.96
N LYS A 127 -15.03 2.25 10.01
CA LYS A 127 -15.01 1.72 11.38
C LYS A 127 -16.30 0.98 11.68
N GLU A 128 -16.18 -0.04 12.50
CA GLU A 128 -17.34 -0.76 13.03
C GLU A 128 -18.31 0.22 13.71
N GLY A 129 -19.59 0.07 13.41
CA GLY A 129 -20.65 0.91 13.97
C GLY A 129 -20.83 2.28 13.32
N VAL A 130 -19.99 2.67 12.36
CA VAL A 130 -20.23 3.88 11.54
C VAL A 130 -21.51 3.70 10.73
N ASN A 131 -22.31 4.75 10.66
CA ASN A 131 -23.56 4.76 9.92
C ASN A 131 -23.61 5.91 8.89
N GLN A 132 -24.55 5.79 7.95
CA GLN A 132 -24.73 6.74 6.85
C GLN A 132 -24.91 8.20 7.31
N ASN A 133 -25.56 8.42 8.47
CA ASN A 133 -25.76 9.78 8.97
C ASN A 133 -24.45 10.42 9.42
N GLN A 134 -23.51 9.65 9.98
CA GLN A 134 -22.17 10.15 10.35
C GLN A 134 -21.41 10.60 9.10
N ILE A 135 -21.42 9.81 8.02
CA ILE A 135 -20.84 10.21 6.72
C ILE A 135 -21.45 11.50 6.20
N LYS A 136 -22.79 11.61 6.19
CA LYS A 136 -23.48 12.83 5.75
C LYS A 136 -23.13 14.05 6.60
N GLN A 137 -22.96 13.87 7.90
CA GLN A 137 -22.54 14.95 8.80
C GLN A 137 -21.09 15.38 8.51
N SER A 138 -20.18 14.43 8.28
CA SER A 138 -18.80 14.73 7.89
C SER A 138 -18.74 15.48 6.56
N LEU A 139 -19.47 15.04 5.54
CA LEU A 139 -19.60 15.75 4.26
C LEU A 139 -20.12 17.19 4.46
N ALA A 140 -21.14 17.38 5.28
CA ALA A 140 -21.70 18.70 5.55
C ALA A 140 -20.69 19.61 6.28
N SER A 141 -19.81 19.05 7.12
CA SER A 141 -18.78 19.80 7.83
C SER A 141 -17.69 20.36 6.93
N LEU A 142 -17.51 19.80 5.71
CA LEU A 142 -16.54 20.28 4.72
C LEU A 142 -16.95 21.55 3.99
N LYS A 143 -18.21 22.01 4.13
CA LYS A 143 -18.71 23.21 3.45
C LYS A 143 -17.80 24.45 3.57
N PRO A 144 -17.15 24.75 4.72
CA PRO A 144 -16.22 25.88 4.82
C PRO A 144 -14.93 25.70 4.02
N LEU A 145 -14.60 24.47 3.58
CA LEU A 145 -13.39 24.08 2.87
C LEU A 145 -13.62 23.77 1.40
N GLN A 146 -14.84 23.88 0.89
CA GLN A 146 -15.24 23.42 -0.47
C GLN A 146 -14.38 23.99 -1.60
N ASP A 147 -13.79 25.17 -1.41
CA ASP A 147 -12.96 25.84 -2.41
C ASP A 147 -11.46 25.56 -2.24
N THR A 148 -11.05 24.78 -1.25
CA THR A 148 -9.66 24.37 -1.02
C THR A 148 -9.38 23.02 -1.67
N GLY A 149 -8.10 22.74 -2.00
CA GLY A 149 -7.67 21.42 -2.48
C GLY A 149 -8.02 20.33 -1.47
N LEU A 150 -7.58 20.49 -0.21
CA LEU A 150 -7.87 19.54 0.86
C LEU A 150 -9.37 19.27 1.04
N GLY A 151 -10.20 20.31 0.93
CA GLY A 151 -11.65 20.14 1.07
C GLY A 151 -12.25 19.29 -0.05
N LYS A 152 -11.72 19.39 -1.27
CA LYS A 152 -12.14 18.56 -2.41
C LYS A 152 -11.71 17.11 -2.21
N ASP A 153 -10.45 16.89 -1.85
CA ASP A 153 -9.91 15.55 -1.62
C ASP A 153 -10.68 14.84 -0.48
N LEU A 154 -10.93 15.53 0.63
CA LEU A 154 -11.74 15.01 1.74
C LEU A 154 -13.19 14.73 1.32
N HIS A 155 -13.74 15.55 0.43
CA HIS A 155 -15.08 15.31 -0.10
C HIS A 155 -15.14 14.00 -0.91
N GLU A 156 -14.11 13.70 -1.72
CA GLU A 156 -14.04 12.45 -2.48
C GLU A 156 -13.98 11.25 -1.53
N LEU A 157 -13.15 11.30 -0.48
CA LEU A 157 -13.07 10.21 0.51
C LEU A 157 -14.40 9.97 1.22
N TYR A 158 -15.10 11.00 1.66
CA TYR A 158 -16.42 10.85 2.30
C TYR A 158 -17.53 10.49 1.31
N ALA A 159 -17.41 10.91 0.03
CA ALA A 159 -18.34 10.49 -1.03
C ALA A 159 -18.23 8.98 -1.29
N TYR A 160 -17.01 8.43 -1.29
CA TYR A 160 -16.79 6.99 -1.33
C TYR A 160 -17.44 6.28 -0.12
N GLY A 161 -17.29 6.81 1.09
CA GLY A 161 -17.97 6.29 2.28
C GLY A 161 -19.50 6.29 2.15
N GLN A 162 -20.08 7.31 1.50
CA GLN A 162 -21.51 7.35 1.20
C GLN A 162 -21.90 6.27 0.18
N GLU A 163 -21.11 6.08 -0.86
CA GLU A 163 -21.31 5.06 -1.90
C GLU A 163 -21.34 3.65 -1.29
N ILE A 164 -20.45 3.36 -0.32
CA ILE A 164 -20.43 2.08 0.41
C ILE A 164 -21.83 1.78 0.97
N PHE A 165 -22.50 2.74 1.59
CA PHE A 165 -23.86 2.54 2.12
C PHE A 165 -24.93 2.46 1.03
N ASP A 166 -24.81 3.28 -0.01
CA ASP A 166 -25.81 3.36 -1.06
C ASP A 166 -25.87 2.07 -1.89
N ARG A 167 -24.73 1.40 -2.09
CA ARG A 167 -24.65 0.14 -2.84
C ARG A 167 -25.02 -1.09 -2.03
N LYS A 168 -25.14 -1.03 -0.70
CA LYS A 168 -25.38 -2.23 0.13
C LYS A 168 -26.61 -3.01 -0.34
N GLY A 169 -27.72 -2.34 -0.63
CA GLY A 169 -28.93 -2.98 -1.11
C GLY A 169 -28.81 -3.63 -2.51
N GLU A 170 -27.88 -3.18 -3.34
CA GLU A 170 -27.55 -3.82 -4.62
C GLU A 170 -26.80 -5.12 -4.39
N VAL A 171 -25.72 -5.07 -3.60
CA VAL A 171 -24.91 -6.26 -3.28
C VAL A 171 -25.71 -7.34 -2.54
N GLU A 172 -26.56 -6.95 -1.60
CA GLU A 172 -27.49 -7.86 -0.92
C GLU A 172 -28.41 -8.60 -1.90
N ARG A 173 -28.95 -7.89 -2.90
CA ARG A 173 -29.78 -8.50 -3.94
C ARG A 173 -28.96 -9.44 -4.82
N SER A 174 -27.74 -9.06 -5.21
CA SER A 174 -26.86 -9.90 -6.01
C SER A 174 -26.54 -11.21 -5.29
N VAL A 175 -26.18 -11.18 -4.02
CA VAL A 175 -25.97 -12.37 -3.20
C VAL A 175 -27.24 -13.21 -3.03
N SER A 176 -28.41 -12.56 -2.87
CA SER A 176 -29.70 -13.25 -2.73
C SER A 176 -30.20 -13.89 -4.03
N ASN A 177 -29.66 -13.45 -5.17
CA ASN A 177 -30.00 -13.95 -6.51
C ASN A 177 -28.94 -14.93 -7.05
N LEU A 178 -28.00 -15.41 -6.22
CA LEU A 178 -27.10 -16.49 -6.63
C LEU A 178 -27.94 -17.68 -7.15
N PRO A 179 -27.47 -18.39 -8.20
CA PRO A 179 -28.25 -19.46 -8.83
C PRO A 179 -28.56 -20.58 -7.84
N GLU A 180 -29.78 -21.13 -7.94
CA GLU A 180 -30.04 -22.45 -7.34
C GLU A 180 -29.20 -23.50 -8.07
N TYR A 181 -28.72 -24.47 -7.35
CA TYR A 181 -27.91 -25.56 -7.91
C TYR A 181 -28.48 -26.92 -7.51
N GLU A 182 -28.34 -27.89 -8.44
CA GLU A 182 -28.63 -29.29 -8.20
C GLU A 182 -27.36 -30.01 -7.71
N ASP A 183 -27.50 -31.27 -7.23
CA ASP A 183 -26.38 -32.09 -6.83
C ASP A 183 -25.79 -32.77 -8.08
N ASP A 184 -25.19 -31.98 -8.97
CA ASP A 184 -24.45 -32.40 -10.15
C ASP A 184 -23.29 -31.43 -10.42
N PHE A 185 -22.24 -31.96 -11.07
CA PHE A 185 -20.99 -31.23 -11.29
C PHE A 185 -21.18 -29.94 -12.12
N ASP A 186 -21.98 -29.99 -13.18
CA ASP A 186 -22.16 -28.84 -14.08
C ASP A 186 -22.87 -27.69 -13.41
N SER A 187 -23.93 -28.00 -12.65
CA SER A 187 -24.70 -26.98 -11.87
C SER A 187 -23.85 -26.36 -10.80
N LEU A 188 -23.07 -27.18 -10.07
CA LEU A 188 -22.15 -26.68 -9.02
C LEU A 188 -21.00 -25.84 -9.61
N SER A 189 -20.46 -26.22 -10.78
CA SER A 189 -19.42 -25.43 -11.47
C SER A 189 -19.92 -24.07 -11.94
N GLN A 190 -21.19 -23.97 -12.36
CA GLN A 190 -21.83 -22.70 -12.70
C GLN A 190 -22.01 -21.82 -11.44
N ALA A 191 -22.35 -22.44 -10.31
CA ALA A 191 -22.44 -21.74 -9.03
C ALA A 191 -21.09 -21.17 -8.56
N VAL A 192 -19.98 -21.87 -8.82
CA VAL A 192 -18.62 -21.35 -8.58
C VAL A 192 -18.40 -20.07 -9.39
N THR A 193 -18.72 -20.09 -10.68
CA THR A 193 -18.57 -18.91 -11.55
C THR A 193 -19.38 -17.72 -11.03
N ALA A 194 -20.61 -17.95 -10.57
CA ALA A 194 -21.46 -16.88 -10.03
C ALA A 194 -20.89 -16.28 -8.71
N VAL A 195 -20.25 -17.11 -7.87
CA VAL A 195 -19.58 -16.62 -6.65
C VAL A 195 -18.38 -15.75 -7.01
N GLU A 196 -17.51 -16.20 -7.93
CA GLU A 196 -16.34 -15.45 -8.36
C GLU A 196 -16.69 -14.12 -9.03
N ASP A 197 -17.69 -14.13 -9.94
CA ASP A 197 -18.16 -12.92 -10.60
C ASP A 197 -18.62 -11.87 -9.55
N LEU A 198 -19.29 -12.34 -8.51
CA LEU A 198 -19.78 -11.50 -7.44
C LEU A 198 -18.63 -10.99 -6.55
N GLU A 199 -17.68 -11.84 -6.18
CA GLU A 199 -16.49 -11.45 -5.44
C GLU A 199 -15.66 -10.42 -6.22
N ASN A 200 -15.42 -10.66 -7.52
CA ASN A 200 -14.67 -9.72 -8.37
C ASN A 200 -15.40 -8.38 -8.53
N GLN A 201 -16.73 -8.40 -8.71
CA GLN A 201 -17.52 -7.18 -8.89
C GLN A 201 -17.58 -6.33 -7.62
N TYR A 202 -17.58 -6.95 -6.45
CA TYR A 202 -17.85 -6.28 -5.18
C TYR A 202 -16.73 -6.42 -4.13
N ALA A 203 -15.50 -6.79 -4.54
CA ALA A 203 -14.37 -7.04 -3.65
C ALA A 203 -14.18 -5.94 -2.58
N GLY A 204 -14.06 -4.68 -3.01
CA GLY A 204 -13.86 -3.54 -2.11
C GLY A 204 -15.03 -3.27 -1.15
N TYR A 205 -16.27 -3.69 -1.52
CA TYR A 205 -17.44 -3.55 -0.65
C TYR A 205 -17.55 -4.71 0.35
N LEU A 206 -17.30 -5.94 -0.08
CA LEU A 206 -17.40 -7.14 0.77
C LEU A 206 -16.41 -7.13 1.94
N GLN A 207 -15.32 -6.38 1.82
CA GLN A 207 -14.36 -6.16 2.92
C GLN A 207 -14.85 -5.16 3.97
N GLN A 208 -15.85 -4.33 3.65
CA GLN A 208 -16.33 -3.29 4.55
C GLN A 208 -17.12 -3.90 5.74
N PRO A 209 -16.89 -3.46 6.98
CA PRO A 209 -17.59 -4.00 8.17
C PRO A 209 -19.11 -3.93 8.07
N VAL A 210 -19.64 -2.94 7.35
CA VAL A 210 -21.09 -2.77 7.13
C VAL A 210 -21.70 -3.86 6.24
N TYR A 211 -20.88 -4.65 5.53
CA TYR A 211 -21.29 -5.77 4.67
C TYR A 211 -21.11 -7.15 5.33
N GLN A 212 -20.72 -7.22 6.58
CA GLN A 212 -20.43 -8.50 7.25
C GLN A 212 -21.58 -9.51 7.12
N ASP A 213 -22.82 -9.06 7.26
CA ASP A 213 -24.03 -9.90 7.12
C ASP A 213 -24.24 -10.40 5.68
N VAL A 214 -23.86 -9.61 4.70
CA VAL A 214 -23.92 -9.97 3.26
C VAL A 214 -22.83 -10.98 2.94
N LYS A 215 -21.62 -10.72 3.43
CA LYS A 215 -20.48 -11.63 3.27
C LYS A 215 -20.73 -12.99 3.90
N GLU A 216 -21.30 -13.05 5.09
CA GLU A 216 -21.65 -14.33 5.74
C GLU A 216 -22.65 -15.17 4.95
N LYS A 217 -23.59 -14.54 4.24
CA LYS A 217 -24.50 -15.24 3.33
C LYS A 217 -23.78 -15.78 2.11
N LEU A 218 -22.89 -14.98 1.50
CA LEU A 218 -22.06 -15.40 0.38
C LEU A 218 -21.16 -16.57 0.79
N ASP A 219 -20.45 -16.45 1.89
CA ASP A 219 -19.56 -17.48 2.43
C ASP A 219 -20.33 -18.79 2.72
N THR A 220 -21.54 -18.69 3.22
CA THR A 220 -22.39 -19.87 3.48
C THR A 220 -22.77 -20.59 2.21
N TYR A 221 -23.24 -19.85 1.19
CA TYR A 221 -23.57 -20.41 -0.12
C TYR A 221 -22.34 -21.02 -0.79
N ALA A 222 -21.24 -20.28 -0.89
CA ALA A 222 -20.01 -20.71 -1.52
C ALA A 222 -19.41 -21.95 -0.84
N LYS A 223 -19.42 -21.98 0.48
CA LYS A 223 -18.98 -23.14 1.26
C LYS A 223 -19.80 -24.38 0.95
N GLN A 224 -21.12 -24.28 0.83
CA GLN A 224 -21.98 -25.42 0.47
C GLN A 224 -21.65 -25.92 -0.94
N VAL A 225 -21.55 -25.04 -1.93
CA VAL A 225 -21.18 -25.38 -3.32
C VAL A 225 -19.84 -26.12 -3.34
N ALA A 226 -18.81 -25.57 -2.73
CA ALA A 226 -17.48 -26.16 -2.72
C ALA A 226 -17.44 -27.51 -1.97
N THR A 227 -18.15 -27.63 -0.85
CA THR A 227 -18.24 -28.90 -0.11
C THR A 227 -18.90 -30.00 -0.93
N MET A 228 -19.95 -29.69 -1.71
CA MET A 228 -20.58 -30.65 -2.61
C MET A 228 -19.68 -31.03 -3.79
N LEU A 229 -18.95 -30.06 -4.37
CA LEU A 229 -18.00 -30.33 -5.45
C LEU A 229 -16.89 -31.30 -5.05
N VAL A 230 -16.44 -31.28 -3.81
CA VAL A 230 -15.42 -32.22 -3.28
C VAL A 230 -15.87 -33.66 -3.38
N GLU A 231 -17.18 -33.96 -3.44
CA GLU A 231 -17.73 -35.29 -3.64
C GLU A 231 -17.57 -35.82 -5.09
N TYR A 232 -17.10 -34.95 -6.02
CA TYR A 232 -16.81 -35.27 -7.42
C TYR A 232 -15.30 -35.26 -7.73
N PRO A 233 -14.46 -36.06 -7.04
CA PRO A 233 -13.01 -35.93 -7.11
C PRO A 233 -12.43 -36.20 -8.51
N THR A 234 -13.00 -37.12 -9.26
CA THR A 234 -12.54 -37.42 -10.63
C THR A 234 -12.75 -36.24 -11.58
N ALA A 235 -13.92 -35.60 -11.52
CA ALA A 235 -14.22 -34.44 -12.35
C ALA A 235 -13.38 -33.19 -11.93
N LEU A 236 -13.11 -33.00 -10.63
CA LEU A 236 -12.24 -31.96 -10.16
C LEU A 236 -10.77 -32.19 -10.56
N ASP A 237 -10.28 -33.42 -10.53
CA ASP A 237 -8.92 -33.75 -10.97
C ASP A 237 -8.74 -33.54 -12.48
N GLU A 238 -9.80 -33.71 -13.28
CA GLU A 238 -9.82 -33.41 -14.72
C GLU A 238 -9.95 -31.89 -15.01
N ASP A 239 -10.50 -31.10 -14.09
CA ASP A 239 -10.65 -29.65 -14.22
C ASP A 239 -9.78 -28.89 -13.18
N SER A 240 -8.48 -28.88 -13.46
CA SER A 240 -7.52 -28.18 -12.62
C SER A 240 -7.79 -26.66 -12.53
N ASN A 241 -8.42 -26.06 -13.56
CA ASN A 241 -8.79 -24.64 -13.53
C ASN A 241 -9.92 -24.38 -12.55
N LEU A 242 -10.91 -25.26 -12.45
CA LEU A 242 -11.98 -25.13 -11.48
C LEU A 242 -11.42 -25.19 -10.04
N VAL A 243 -10.53 -26.14 -9.76
CA VAL A 243 -9.85 -26.27 -8.47
C VAL A 243 -9.08 -24.99 -8.14
N LYS A 244 -8.28 -24.46 -9.07
CA LYS A 244 -7.57 -23.18 -8.89
C LYS A 244 -8.53 -22.04 -8.51
N ARG A 245 -9.61 -21.88 -9.25
CA ARG A 245 -10.62 -20.86 -8.99
C ARG A 245 -11.20 -21.00 -7.58
N MET A 246 -11.54 -22.21 -7.15
CA MET A 246 -12.06 -22.48 -5.81
C MET A 246 -11.04 -22.17 -4.70
N ILE A 247 -9.76 -22.47 -4.90
CA ILE A 247 -8.68 -22.21 -3.94
C ILE A 247 -8.45 -20.69 -3.80
N HIS A 248 -8.55 -19.96 -4.90
CA HIS A 248 -8.30 -18.50 -4.91
C HIS A 248 -9.52 -17.67 -4.45
N SER A 249 -10.72 -18.22 -4.46
CA SER A 249 -11.91 -17.52 -3.97
C SER A 249 -11.93 -17.53 -2.44
N PRO A 250 -11.98 -16.36 -1.79
CA PRO A 250 -12.06 -16.26 -0.32
C PRO A 250 -13.23 -17.04 0.31
N SER A 251 -14.37 -17.10 -0.39
CA SER A 251 -15.57 -17.77 0.10
C SER A 251 -15.61 -19.26 -0.25
N LEU A 252 -15.20 -19.65 -1.48
CA LEU A 252 -15.24 -21.05 -1.93
C LEU A 252 -14.21 -21.92 -1.21
N LYS A 253 -13.01 -21.42 -0.94
CA LYS A 253 -11.98 -22.19 -0.22
C LYS A 253 -12.42 -22.64 1.17
N LEU A 254 -13.43 -22.01 1.77
CA LEU A 254 -13.99 -22.44 3.05
C LEU A 254 -14.62 -23.83 2.99
N GLY A 255 -15.12 -24.23 1.82
CA GLY A 255 -15.71 -25.56 1.60
C GLY A 255 -14.69 -26.64 1.25
N LEU A 256 -13.45 -26.25 0.90
CA LEU A 256 -12.36 -27.20 0.61
C LEU A 256 -11.70 -27.74 1.88
N LYS A 257 -11.94 -27.12 3.03
CA LYS A 257 -11.25 -27.39 4.29
C LYS A 257 -11.35 -28.87 4.70
N GLY A 258 -10.18 -29.50 4.89
CA GLY A 258 -10.05 -30.91 5.25
C GLY A 258 -10.17 -31.88 4.06
N SER A 259 -10.32 -31.41 2.82
CA SER A 259 -10.23 -32.22 1.61
C SER A 259 -8.78 -32.28 1.08
N LYS A 260 -8.53 -33.10 0.03
CA LYS A 260 -7.24 -33.12 -0.68
C LYS A 260 -6.94 -31.79 -1.41
N TYR A 261 -7.93 -30.91 -1.57
CA TYR A 261 -7.82 -29.61 -2.21
C TYR A 261 -7.61 -28.47 -1.18
N ASP A 262 -7.58 -28.78 0.12
CA ASP A 262 -7.27 -27.85 1.21
C ASP A 262 -5.75 -27.64 1.27
N GLN A 263 -5.24 -26.83 0.34
CA GLN A 263 -3.81 -26.56 0.21
C GLN A 263 -3.46 -25.25 0.89
N GLU A 264 -2.30 -25.21 1.55
CA GLU A 264 -1.70 -23.97 2.02
C GLU A 264 -1.27 -23.13 0.82
N LEU A 265 -1.67 -21.85 0.81
CA LEU A 265 -1.25 -20.90 -0.23
C LEU A 265 0.13 -20.34 0.14
N LYS A 266 1.16 -20.83 -0.53
CA LYS A 266 2.54 -20.39 -0.33
C LYS A 266 3.15 -19.89 -1.63
N VAL A 267 3.96 -18.87 -1.54
CA VAL A 267 4.72 -18.36 -2.68
C VAL A 267 6.12 -17.98 -2.26
N ALA A 268 7.10 -18.40 -3.04
CA ALA A 268 8.46 -17.91 -2.94
C ALA A 268 8.71 -16.92 -4.08
N LEU A 269 8.88 -15.65 -3.74
CA LEU A 269 9.25 -14.63 -4.72
C LEU A 269 10.78 -14.65 -4.89
N THR A 270 11.26 -14.85 -6.11
CA THR A 270 12.67 -15.03 -6.39
C THR A 270 13.15 -14.12 -7.52
N PHE A 271 14.36 -13.57 -7.37
CA PHE A 271 14.97 -12.65 -8.31
C PHE A 271 16.34 -13.15 -8.74
N ASP A 272 16.58 -13.26 -10.04
CA ASP A 272 17.84 -13.67 -10.63
C ASP A 272 18.60 -12.47 -11.21
N ASP A 273 19.89 -12.65 -11.52
CA ASP A 273 20.79 -11.74 -12.22
C ASP A 273 21.34 -10.54 -11.43
N GLY A 274 20.92 -10.34 -10.17
CA GLY A 274 21.48 -9.30 -9.32
C GLY A 274 22.83 -9.65 -8.68
N PRO A 275 23.31 -8.80 -7.76
CA PRO A 275 22.70 -7.54 -7.34
C PRO A 275 23.09 -6.37 -8.24
N ASN A 276 22.32 -5.25 -8.16
CA ASN A 276 22.69 -3.98 -8.79
C ASN A 276 22.33 -2.79 -7.89
N ASP A 277 22.75 -1.59 -8.28
CA ASP A 277 22.53 -0.35 -7.50
C ASP A 277 21.24 0.41 -7.90
N GLU A 278 20.52 -0.04 -8.93
CA GLU A 278 19.33 0.62 -9.45
C GLU A 278 18.02 -0.08 -9.01
N PHE A 279 17.86 -1.37 -9.28
CA PHE A 279 16.60 -2.10 -9.08
C PHE A 279 16.56 -2.90 -7.79
N THR A 280 17.67 -3.56 -7.41
CA THR A 280 17.72 -4.34 -6.17
C THR A 280 17.32 -3.52 -4.94
N PRO A 281 17.80 -2.25 -4.72
CA PRO A 281 17.37 -1.47 -3.57
C PRO A 281 15.89 -1.10 -3.58
N GLN A 282 15.25 -0.97 -4.74
CA GLN A 282 13.81 -0.71 -4.86
C GLN A 282 13.01 -1.96 -4.45
N LEU A 283 13.41 -3.14 -4.90
CA LEU A 283 12.77 -4.41 -4.52
C LEU A 283 12.88 -4.66 -3.02
N LEU A 284 14.04 -4.40 -2.41
CA LEU A 284 14.21 -4.49 -0.95
C LEU A 284 13.26 -3.55 -0.20
N ALA A 285 13.12 -2.30 -0.67
CA ALA A 285 12.21 -1.34 -0.08
C ALA A 285 10.72 -1.77 -0.21
N ILE A 286 10.35 -2.40 -1.32
CA ILE A 286 9.01 -2.96 -1.51
C ILE A 286 8.78 -4.15 -0.58
N CYS A 287 9.75 -5.06 -0.47
CA CYS A 287 9.65 -6.19 0.45
C CYS A 287 9.49 -5.73 1.90
N ASP A 288 10.25 -4.71 2.33
CA ASP A 288 10.13 -4.11 3.66
C ASP A 288 8.76 -3.44 3.86
N LYS A 289 8.27 -2.68 2.86
CA LYS A 289 6.95 -2.04 2.86
C LYS A 289 5.81 -3.02 3.17
N TYR A 290 5.88 -4.22 2.62
CA TYR A 290 4.84 -5.25 2.77
C TYR A 290 5.18 -6.31 3.81
N GLY A 291 6.35 -6.22 4.44
CA GLY A 291 6.79 -7.13 5.51
C GLY A 291 7.07 -8.56 5.06
N ILE A 292 7.50 -8.75 3.81
CA ILE A 292 7.84 -10.06 3.25
C ILE A 292 9.35 -10.27 3.12
N LYS A 293 9.76 -11.53 2.94
CA LYS A 293 11.12 -11.89 2.53
C LYS A 293 11.09 -12.58 1.16
N ALA A 294 12.11 -12.29 0.35
CA ALA A 294 12.29 -12.84 -0.99
C ALA A 294 13.66 -13.54 -1.10
N SER A 295 13.90 -14.20 -2.21
CA SER A 295 15.19 -14.87 -2.49
C SER A 295 15.85 -14.23 -3.70
N PHE A 296 17.16 -14.04 -3.61
CA PHE A 296 17.98 -13.44 -4.65
C PHE A 296 19.08 -14.42 -5.07
N PHE A 297 19.04 -14.85 -6.33
CA PHE A 297 20.09 -15.68 -6.91
C PHE A 297 21.09 -14.78 -7.63
N LEU A 298 22.24 -14.58 -6.98
CA LEU A 298 23.19 -13.55 -7.34
C LEU A 298 24.28 -14.06 -8.29
N MET A 299 24.60 -13.24 -9.29
CA MET A 299 25.76 -13.45 -10.17
C MET A 299 27.05 -13.01 -9.44
N GLY A 300 28.06 -13.87 -9.42
CA GLY A 300 29.32 -13.59 -8.72
C GLY A 300 30.00 -12.31 -9.21
N ALA A 301 30.00 -12.05 -10.50
CA ALA A 301 30.55 -10.83 -11.10
C ALA A 301 29.88 -9.55 -10.56
N TYR A 302 28.58 -9.58 -10.34
CA TYR A 302 27.87 -8.43 -9.78
C TYR A 302 27.98 -8.35 -8.25
N VAL A 303 28.20 -9.49 -7.56
CA VAL A 303 28.54 -9.45 -6.14
C VAL A 303 29.91 -8.76 -5.94
N ASP A 304 30.91 -9.04 -6.79
CA ASP A 304 32.20 -8.35 -6.76
C ASP A 304 32.07 -6.84 -7.07
N GLU A 305 31.13 -6.46 -7.94
CA GLU A 305 30.87 -5.05 -8.30
C GLU A 305 30.07 -4.32 -7.20
N TYR A 306 29.09 -5.00 -6.58
CA TYR A 306 28.16 -4.43 -5.60
C TYR A 306 28.13 -5.22 -4.27
N PRO A 307 29.27 -5.45 -3.60
CA PRO A 307 29.35 -6.30 -2.39
C PRO A 307 28.48 -5.78 -1.24
N GLU A 308 28.36 -4.46 -1.10
CA GLU A 308 27.50 -3.85 -0.08
C GLU A 308 26.01 -4.12 -0.34
N MET A 309 25.60 -4.30 -1.59
CA MET A 309 24.23 -4.66 -1.91
C MET A 309 23.94 -6.13 -1.58
N ALA A 310 24.85 -7.03 -1.93
CA ALA A 310 24.75 -8.44 -1.52
C ALA A 310 24.68 -8.58 0.01
N LYS A 311 25.51 -7.82 0.73
CA LYS A 311 25.44 -7.74 2.19
C LYS A 311 24.09 -7.21 2.68
N ARG A 312 23.57 -6.15 2.08
CA ARG A 312 22.31 -5.54 2.44
C ARG A 312 21.13 -6.51 2.29
N ILE A 313 21.07 -7.27 1.18
CA ILE A 313 20.06 -8.32 0.96
C ILE A 313 20.05 -9.29 2.15
N MET A 314 21.20 -9.76 2.57
CA MET A 314 21.34 -10.70 3.69
C MET A 314 20.99 -10.05 5.03
N ASP A 315 21.49 -8.85 5.32
CA ASP A 315 21.27 -8.12 6.58
C ASP A 315 19.77 -7.79 6.79
N GLU A 316 19.02 -7.53 5.70
CA GLU A 316 17.58 -7.31 5.73
C GLU A 316 16.77 -8.61 5.85
N GLY A 317 17.44 -9.78 5.94
CA GLY A 317 16.86 -11.09 6.22
C GLY A 317 16.24 -11.77 5.01
N HIS A 318 16.68 -11.41 3.81
CA HIS A 318 16.34 -12.11 2.56
C HIS A 318 17.25 -13.32 2.35
N TYR A 319 16.83 -14.23 1.47
CA TYR A 319 17.62 -15.42 1.15
C TYR A 319 18.54 -15.13 -0.04
N VAL A 320 19.76 -15.65 0.03
CA VAL A 320 20.76 -15.48 -1.04
C VAL A 320 21.16 -16.83 -1.58
N GLY A 321 21.09 -16.99 -2.90
CA GLY A 321 21.56 -18.14 -3.64
C GLY A 321 22.61 -17.76 -4.69
N ASN A 322 23.21 -18.76 -5.30
CA ASN A 322 24.25 -18.66 -6.33
C ASN A 322 23.63 -18.77 -7.73
N HIS A 323 23.92 -17.81 -8.63
CA HIS A 323 23.47 -17.83 -10.04
C HIS A 323 24.62 -17.90 -11.04
N SER A 324 25.69 -18.64 -10.71
CA SER A 324 26.97 -18.68 -11.43
C SER A 324 27.71 -17.33 -11.43
N TYR A 325 28.96 -17.32 -11.92
CA TYR A 325 29.76 -16.08 -11.87
C TYR A 325 29.46 -15.14 -13.05
N ASN A 326 29.38 -15.68 -14.29
CA ASN A 326 29.21 -14.88 -15.52
C ASN A 326 27.93 -15.20 -16.32
N HIS A 327 27.00 -15.94 -15.76
CA HIS A 327 25.75 -16.34 -16.44
C HIS A 327 25.99 -17.03 -17.80
N PHE A 328 26.99 -17.93 -17.90
CA PHE A 328 27.24 -18.69 -19.12
C PHE A 328 26.27 -19.87 -19.26
N ASP A 329 26.01 -20.29 -20.52
CA ASP A 329 25.35 -21.56 -20.74
C ASP A 329 26.25 -22.70 -20.27
N LEU A 330 25.86 -23.33 -19.15
CA LEU A 330 26.62 -24.37 -18.47
C LEU A 330 26.84 -25.63 -19.33
N ASN A 331 26.00 -25.86 -20.35
CA ASN A 331 26.17 -26.93 -21.30
C ASN A 331 27.38 -26.77 -22.20
N THR A 332 27.87 -25.54 -22.35
CA THR A 332 29.06 -25.23 -23.18
C THR A 332 30.37 -25.31 -22.41
N LEU A 333 30.32 -25.49 -21.09
CA LEU A 333 31.45 -25.51 -20.21
C LEU A 333 31.88 -26.94 -19.85
N THR A 334 33.18 -27.10 -19.57
CA THR A 334 33.73 -28.32 -18.96
C THR A 334 33.35 -28.41 -17.49
N ASP A 335 33.50 -29.60 -16.88
CA ASP A 335 33.19 -29.81 -15.46
C ASP A 335 34.00 -28.88 -14.55
N ASP A 336 35.28 -28.71 -14.82
CA ASP A 336 36.15 -27.80 -14.06
C ASP A 336 35.70 -26.33 -14.19
N GLU A 337 35.23 -25.91 -15.39
CA GLU A 337 34.73 -24.56 -15.61
C GLU A 337 33.35 -24.33 -14.94
N VAL A 338 32.48 -25.33 -14.91
CA VAL A 338 31.23 -25.26 -14.15
C VAL A 338 31.51 -25.11 -12.67
N ILE A 339 32.34 -25.98 -12.09
CA ILE A 339 32.73 -25.90 -10.69
C ILE A 339 33.35 -24.53 -10.36
N GLN A 340 34.19 -24.00 -11.26
CA GLN A 340 34.83 -22.69 -11.09
C GLN A 340 33.79 -21.53 -11.07
N GLN A 341 32.77 -21.55 -11.96
CA GLN A 341 31.71 -20.56 -11.98
C GLN A 341 30.96 -20.49 -10.65
N PHE A 342 30.62 -21.63 -10.08
CA PHE A 342 29.89 -21.66 -8.80
C PHE A 342 30.78 -21.39 -7.61
N GLU A 343 32.03 -21.89 -7.61
CA GLU A 343 32.98 -21.65 -6.53
C GLU A 343 33.36 -20.17 -6.42
N TRP A 344 33.63 -19.48 -7.53
CA TRP A 344 33.93 -18.06 -7.52
C TRP A 344 32.73 -17.24 -6.98
N THR A 345 31.53 -17.58 -7.38
CA THR A 345 30.32 -16.92 -6.87
C THR A 345 30.13 -17.19 -5.38
N ASN A 346 30.33 -18.43 -4.93
CA ASN A 346 30.28 -18.76 -3.49
C ASN A 346 31.29 -17.96 -2.69
N MET A 347 32.52 -17.81 -3.20
CA MET A 347 33.57 -17.02 -2.54
C MET A 347 33.18 -15.52 -2.49
N ALA A 348 32.68 -14.95 -3.59
CA ALA A 348 32.25 -13.54 -3.65
C ALA A 348 31.11 -13.28 -2.64
N ILE A 349 30.09 -14.14 -2.61
CA ILE A 349 28.97 -14.02 -1.66
C ILE A 349 29.46 -14.16 -0.23
N GLU A 350 30.34 -15.16 0.06
CA GLU A 350 30.87 -15.38 1.41
C GLU A 350 31.73 -14.20 1.88
N GLU A 351 32.55 -13.62 0.99
CA GLU A 351 33.34 -12.43 1.30
C GLU A 351 32.47 -11.21 1.60
N ALA A 352 31.42 -10.99 0.80
CA ALA A 352 30.53 -9.84 0.96
C ALA A 352 29.62 -9.97 2.19
N THR A 353 29.08 -11.17 2.45
CA THR A 353 27.98 -11.38 3.43
C THR A 353 28.43 -12.08 4.72
N GLY A 354 29.59 -12.74 4.71
CA GLY A 354 30.05 -13.61 5.79
C GLY A 354 29.36 -14.99 5.79
N GLN A 355 28.55 -15.34 4.81
CA GLN A 355 27.86 -16.62 4.72
C GLN A 355 28.00 -17.20 3.31
N ARG A 356 28.38 -18.47 3.25
CA ARG A 356 28.47 -19.23 2.00
C ARG A 356 27.09 -19.74 1.63
N PRO A 357 26.59 -19.46 0.39
CA PRO A 357 25.29 -19.96 -0.04
C PRO A 357 25.30 -21.48 -0.23
N SER A 358 24.19 -22.10 0.13
CA SER A 358 23.95 -23.54 -0.13
C SER A 358 22.96 -23.77 -1.27
N LEU A 359 22.19 -22.74 -1.64
CA LEU A 359 21.22 -22.79 -2.72
C LEU A 359 21.81 -22.25 -4.01
N TYR A 360 21.41 -22.81 -5.12
CA TYR A 360 21.74 -22.30 -6.45
C TYR A 360 20.57 -22.36 -7.42
N ARG A 361 20.63 -21.52 -8.45
CA ARG A 361 19.79 -21.63 -9.64
C ARG A 361 20.68 -21.58 -10.87
N MET A 362 20.44 -22.48 -11.82
CA MET A 362 21.20 -22.55 -13.06
C MET A 362 20.76 -21.43 -14.02
N PRO A 363 21.73 -20.70 -14.65
CA PRO A 363 21.46 -19.83 -15.77
C PRO A 363 20.61 -20.52 -16.85
N PHE A 364 19.60 -19.79 -17.38
CA PHE A 364 18.66 -20.28 -18.40
C PHE A 364 17.87 -21.54 -17.99
N GLY A 365 17.89 -21.94 -16.72
CA GLY A 365 17.32 -23.23 -16.28
C GLY A 365 18.07 -24.45 -16.83
N GLY A 366 19.18 -24.26 -17.51
CA GLY A 366 19.89 -25.26 -18.27
C GLY A 366 21.14 -25.81 -17.59
N GLY A 367 21.46 -27.09 -17.86
CA GLY A 367 22.69 -27.74 -17.35
C GLY A 367 22.62 -29.26 -17.41
N GLY A 368 21.41 -29.79 -17.38
CA GLY A 368 21.15 -31.24 -17.41
C GLY A 368 21.68 -31.98 -16.18
N GLU A 369 21.48 -33.29 -16.14
CA GLU A 369 21.84 -34.18 -15.03
C GLU A 369 23.33 -34.04 -14.63
N ARG A 370 24.21 -33.87 -15.60
CA ARG A 370 25.65 -33.66 -15.37
C ARG A 370 25.95 -32.50 -14.43
N VAL A 371 25.28 -31.34 -14.62
CA VAL A 371 25.54 -30.15 -13.82
C VAL A 371 24.90 -30.30 -12.44
N TYR A 372 23.73 -30.94 -12.36
CA TYR A 372 23.10 -31.27 -11.07
C TYR A 372 24.03 -32.11 -10.19
N ASP A 373 24.64 -33.18 -10.77
CA ASP A 373 25.55 -34.07 -10.05
C ASP A 373 26.81 -33.33 -9.55
N LEU A 374 27.40 -32.50 -10.42
CA LEU A 374 28.60 -31.71 -10.04
C LEU A 374 28.29 -30.75 -8.87
N LEU A 375 27.15 -30.07 -8.89
CA LEU A 375 26.80 -29.10 -7.85
C LEU A 375 26.32 -29.78 -6.56
N ALA A 376 25.69 -30.95 -6.66
CA ALA A 376 25.36 -31.80 -5.52
C ALA A 376 26.62 -32.29 -4.82
N ASP A 377 27.69 -32.68 -5.57
CA ASP A 377 28.98 -33.04 -5.01
C ASP A 377 29.69 -31.87 -4.29
N MET A 378 29.35 -30.61 -4.71
CA MET A 378 29.79 -29.40 -3.98
C MET A 378 28.92 -29.10 -2.73
N GLY A 379 27.92 -29.93 -2.44
CA GLY A 379 27.00 -29.75 -1.30
C GLY A 379 25.97 -28.63 -1.50
N MET A 380 25.65 -28.31 -2.75
CA MET A 380 24.67 -27.28 -3.10
C MET A 380 23.33 -27.90 -3.51
N GLU A 381 22.24 -27.21 -3.19
CA GLU A 381 20.87 -27.62 -3.51
C GLU A 381 20.28 -26.72 -4.62
N SER A 382 19.68 -27.36 -5.61
CA SER A 382 19.05 -26.67 -6.73
C SER A 382 17.69 -26.09 -6.34
N VAL A 383 17.45 -24.83 -6.71
CA VAL A 383 16.15 -24.16 -6.61
C VAL A 383 15.74 -23.67 -8.00
N MET A 384 14.80 -24.38 -8.61
CA MET A 384 14.21 -23.96 -9.87
C MET A 384 12.90 -23.21 -9.60
N TRP A 385 12.21 -22.78 -10.65
CA TRP A 385 10.90 -22.12 -10.54
C TRP A 385 9.77 -23.06 -10.99
N THR A 386 8.58 -22.81 -10.46
CA THR A 386 7.36 -23.48 -10.90
C THR A 386 6.51 -22.55 -11.76
N LEU A 387 6.75 -21.21 -11.66
CA LEU A 387 6.10 -20.17 -12.43
C LEU A 387 7.13 -19.17 -12.93
N ASP A 388 7.23 -19.01 -14.26
CA ASP A 388 7.99 -17.93 -14.88
C ASP A 388 7.08 -16.71 -15.07
N SER A 389 7.46 -15.56 -14.51
CA SER A 389 6.75 -14.31 -14.71
C SER A 389 6.85 -13.78 -16.13
N ALA A 390 7.82 -14.26 -16.90
CA ALA A 390 8.22 -13.78 -18.23
C ALA A 390 8.60 -12.29 -18.26
N ASP A 391 9.01 -11.71 -17.14
CA ASP A 391 9.40 -10.29 -17.01
C ASP A 391 10.57 -9.90 -17.91
N TRP A 392 11.50 -10.83 -18.13
CA TRP A 392 12.63 -10.69 -19.05
C TRP A 392 12.21 -10.43 -20.49
N SER A 393 11.02 -10.89 -20.89
CA SER A 393 10.45 -10.79 -22.25
C SER A 393 9.36 -9.71 -22.34
N LEU A 394 8.43 -9.67 -21.38
CA LEU A 394 7.27 -8.77 -21.42
C LEU A 394 7.63 -7.31 -21.18
N GLN A 395 8.53 -7.03 -20.26
CA GLN A 395 9.08 -5.70 -19.95
C GLN A 395 8.03 -4.58 -19.74
N GLU A 396 6.82 -4.95 -19.40
CA GLU A 396 5.70 -4.06 -19.05
C GLU A 396 5.00 -4.60 -17.80
N ARG A 397 4.68 -3.72 -16.85
CA ARG A 397 4.12 -4.05 -15.54
C ARG A 397 2.87 -4.94 -15.61
N ASP A 398 1.82 -4.46 -16.32
CA ASP A 398 0.52 -5.14 -16.32
C ASP A 398 0.57 -6.51 -17.00
N PRO A 399 1.24 -6.70 -18.17
CA PRO A 399 1.46 -8.03 -18.74
C PRO A 399 2.19 -9.01 -17.82
N ILE A 400 3.18 -8.54 -17.03
CA ILE A 400 3.88 -9.37 -16.05
C ILE A 400 2.90 -9.85 -14.96
N ILE A 401 2.10 -8.91 -14.41
CA ILE A 401 1.08 -9.22 -13.41
C ILE A 401 0.07 -10.23 -13.96
N ASP A 402 -0.46 -9.99 -15.16
CA ASP A 402 -1.45 -10.85 -15.81
C ASP A 402 -0.89 -12.26 -16.03
N ASN A 403 0.38 -12.36 -16.44
CA ASN A 403 1.04 -13.64 -16.65
C ASN A 403 1.19 -14.42 -15.34
N VAL A 404 1.67 -13.77 -14.28
CA VAL A 404 1.77 -14.40 -12.96
C VAL A 404 0.39 -14.86 -12.48
N MET A 405 -0.62 -13.99 -12.50
CA MET A 405 -1.96 -14.30 -12.01
C MET A 405 -2.63 -15.43 -12.82
N LYS A 406 -2.35 -15.51 -14.11
CA LYS A 406 -2.88 -16.58 -14.98
C LYS A 406 -2.36 -17.96 -14.61
N TYR A 407 -1.08 -18.07 -14.26
CA TYR A 407 -0.43 -19.36 -14.03
C TYR A 407 -0.21 -19.70 -12.55
N LEU A 408 -0.53 -18.78 -11.65
CA LEU A 408 -0.36 -18.95 -10.20
C LEU A 408 -1.10 -20.20 -9.69
N GLY A 409 -0.40 -21.06 -8.98
CA GLY A 409 -0.91 -22.23 -8.27
C GLY A 409 -1.00 -22.00 -6.77
N ALA A 410 -1.32 -23.05 -6.01
CA ALA A 410 -1.38 -22.97 -4.55
C ALA A 410 0.00 -22.81 -3.91
N GLN A 411 1.03 -23.38 -4.54
CA GLN A 411 2.41 -23.32 -4.06
C GLN A 411 3.35 -23.11 -5.24
N ASP A 412 3.93 -21.92 -5.36
CA ASP A 412 4.81 -21.57 -6.47
C ASP A 412 6.11 -20.89 -6.02
N VAL A 413 7.18 -21.25 -6.75
CA VAL A 413 8.41 -20.48 -6.80
C VAL A 413 8.36 -19.61 -8.05
N ILE A 414 8.18 -18.30 -7.89
CA ILE A 414 8.06 -17.36 -9.00
C ILE A 414 9.43 -16.86 -9.41
N LEU A 415 9.80 -17.09 -10.68
CA LEU A 415 10.98 -16.52 -11.32
C LEU A 415 10.70 -15.09 -11.74
N MET A 416 11.53 -14.17 -11.30
CA MET A 416 11.62 -12.79 -11.75
C MET A 416 13.09 -12.36 -11.84
N HIS A 417 13.36 -11.16 -12.32
CA HIS A 417 14.72 -10.61 -12.45
C HIS A 417 14.77 -9.20 -11.88
N ASP A 418 15.83 -8.86 -11.18
CA ASP A 418 16.04 -7.50 -10.65
C ASP A 418 16.79 -6.58 -11.65
N THR A 419 16.43 -6.68 -12.92
CA THR A 419 17.14 -6.05 -14.05
C THR A 419 16.38 -4.96 -14.78
N ASN A 420 15.11 -4.72 -14.43
CA ASN A 420 14.30 -3.70 -15.10
C ASN A 420 13.21 -3.10 -14.19
N GLN A 421 12.75 -1.88 -14.53
CA GLN A 421 11.75 -1.15 -13.75
C GLN A 421 10.37 -1.79 -13.82
N ALA A 422 10.01 -2.45 -14.93
CA ALA A 422 8.69 -3.07 -15.06
C ALA A 422 8.49 -4.22 -14.05
N THR A 423 9.54 -4.98 -13.75
CA THR A 423 9.54 -5.98 -12.69
C THR A 423 9.32 -5.33 -11.32
N VAL A 424 10.04 -4.26 -11.02
CA VAL A 424 9.90 -3.52 -9.74
C VAL A 424 8.45 -3.03 -9.59
N ASP A 425 7.90 -2.40 -10.63
CA ASP A 425 6.53 -1.87 -10.62
C ASP A 425 5.48 -3.01 -10.51
N ALA A 426 5.74 -4.16 -11.13
CA ALA A 426 4.87 -5.33 -11.02
C ALA A 426 4.87 -5.91 -9.60
N VAL A 427 6.03 -6.02 -8.97
CA VAL A 427 6.20 -6.56 -7.62
C VAL A 427 5.47 -5.72 -6.57
N ASP A 428 5.50 -4.37 -6.69
CA ASP A 428 4.78 -3.46 -5.77
C ASP A 428 3.25 -3.67 -5.81
N GLN A 429 2.72 -4.21 -6.90
CA GLN A 429 1.29 -4.55 -7.03
C GLN A 429 0.99 -6.04 -6.77
N LEU A 430 1.90 -6.94 -7.12
CA LEU A 430 1.70 -8.37 -6.92
C LEU A 430 1.67 -8.75 -5.44
N ILE A 431 2.59 -8.22 -4.63
CA ILE A 431 2.68 -8.58 -3.21
C ILE A 431 1.36 -8.32 -2.47
N PRO A 432 0.77 -7.11 -2.48
CA PRO A 432 -0.48 -6.89 -1.75
C PRO A 432 -1.63 -7.74 -2.32
N LYS A 433 -1.68 -7.97 -3.64
CA LYS A 433 -2.68 -8.84 -4.27
C LYS A 433 -2.57 -10.29 -3.80
N LEU A 434 -1.36 -10.83 -3.72
CA LEU A 434 -1.11 -12.19 -3.22
C LEU A 434 -1.41 -12.30 -1.71
N GLN A 435 -1.06 -11.28 -0.93
CA GLN A 435 -1.42 -11.22 0.51
C GLN A 435 -2.94 -11.19 0.71
N GLU A 436 -3.67 -10.42 -0.10
CA GLU A 436 -5.14 -10.37 -0.07
C GLU A 436 -5.77 -11.72 -0.40
N MET A 437 -5.19 -12.45 -1.34
CA MET A 437 -5.59 -13.81 -1.69
C MET A 437 -5.22 -14.84 -0.60
N GLY A 438 -4.44 -14.46 0.41
CA GLY A 438 -4.04 -15.28 1.54
C GLY A 438 -2.79 -16.11 1.32
N TYR A 439 -1.92 -15.72 0.38
CA TYR A 439 -0.61 -16.34 0.21
C TYR A 439 0.35 -15.94 1.33
N GLU A 440 1.07 -16.94 1.84
CA GLU A 440 2.23 -16.75 2.70
C GLU A 440 3.50 -16.69 1.84
N PHE A 441 4.34 -15.68 2.09
CA PHE A 441 5.63 -15.55 1.41
C PHE A 441 6.68 -16.31 2.22
N VAL A 442 7.27 -17.33 1.59
CA VAL A 442 8.17 -18.29 2.24
C VAL A 442 9.50 -18.43 1.50
N ALA A 443 10.47 -19.13 2.09
CA ALA A 443 11.68 -19.55 1.37
C ALA A 443 11.32 -20.56 0.26
N PRO A 444 12.02 -20.59 -0.87
CA PRO A 444 11.73 -21.52 -1.97
C PRO A 444 11.85 -22.98 -1.54
N THR A 445 12.65 -23.29 -0.53
CA THR A 445 12.79 -24.63 0.07
C THR A 445 11.58 -25.09 0.90
N GLU A 446 10.63 -24.16 1.19
CA GLU A 446 9.38 -24.47 1.87
C GLU A 446 8.23 -24.76 0.90
N ILE A 447 8.46 -24.58 -0.40
CA ILE A 447 7.51 -24.94 -1.46
C ILE A 447 7.65 -26.42 -1.76
N GLU A 448 6.54 -27.15 -1.65
CA GLU A 448 6.51 -28.55 -2.07
C GLU A 448 6.53 -28.60 -3.59
N SER A 449 7.73 -28.74 -4.19
CA SER A 449 7.86 -28.90 -5.64
C SER A 449 7.24 -30.23 -6.06
N ASN A 450 6.27 -30.18 -6.98
CA ASN A 450 5.80 -31.35 -7.67
C ASN A 450 6.67 -31.57 -8.93
N PRO A 451 7.57 -32.57 -8.98
CA PRO A 451 8.48 -32.78 -10.11
C PRO A 451 7.77 -33.08 -11.44
N GLU A 452 6.49 -33.44 -11.41
CA GLU A 452 5.71 -33.70 -12.63
C GLU A 452 5.31 -32.43 -13.40
N TYR A 453 5.50 -31.22 -12.85
CA TYR A 453 5.14 -29.93 -13.50
C TYR A 453 6.26 -29.28 -14.31
N PHE A 454 7.49 -29.84 -14.32
CA PHE A 454 8.65 -29.24 -14.99
C PHE A 454 8.78 -29.55 -16.48
N ASP A 455 8.08 -30.59 -17.02
CA ASP A 455 8.30 -31.11 -18.36
C ASP A 455 7.25 -30.72 -19.43
N GLU A 456 6.15 -30.04 -19.08
CA GLU A 456 5.04 -29.78 -20.02
C GLU A 456 4.61 -28.31 -20.20
N ARG A 457 5.38 -27.35 -19.71
CA ARG A 457 5.06 -25.95 -20.00
C ARG A 457 5.88 -25.48 -21.21
N ASP A 458 5.30 -25.67 -22.41
CA ASP A 458 5.74 -24.95 -23.61
C ASP A 458 5.58 -23.45 -23.36
N TYR A 459 6.69 -22.73 -23.22
CA TYR A 459 6.77 -21.28 -23.16
C TYR A 459 6.71 -20.68 -24.55
#